data_584dae74c86fa9648a288871601fea97
#
_entry.id   584dae74c86fa9648a288871601fea97
#
_cell.length_a   1.000
_cell.length_b   1.000
_cell.length_c   1.000
_cell.angle_alpha   90.00
_cell.angle_beta   90.00
_cell.angle_gamma   90.00
#
_symmetry.space_group_name_H-M   'P 1'
#
loop_
_entity.id
_entity.type
_entity.pdbx_description
1 polymer ?
#
loop_
_entity_poly.entity_id
_entity_poly.type
_entity_poly.pdbx_seq_one_letter_code
_entity_poly.pdbx_strand_id
1 'polypeptide(L)'
;MAIIELHLNKRLANALGITHGSNQRMQMRVLRKLLTKARFTEFGQRYHFDKIRLYKGMEMIREFQKNVPVFTYNSIYNEWWHKTLEGKPDICWPGKIKYYALSSGTSEATSKYLPVTNDLLKGNRTVMIKQLLSLRSYVDIPVKSIGKGWLALGGSTELEKTSGYYAGDLSGITAKKAPFWFQPFYKPGKKIAREKDWNKKLEEIVEKAPQWDIGFIVGVPAWIQMCMKMIIERYNLNNIHDLWPNLAFFVHGGVCFEPYKKGFEKLLGKPLTYIETYLASEGFLAYQNKQDAQGMKLVTGDHIFFEFVPFNDSNFDENGDIIANPKALTIDEVEEKKDYAILLSTPAGAWRYLLGDTIRFIDKAKALIIITGRTKHFLSLVGEHLSVDNMNKAIQLVCADFNISIPEFTVCGASKGYFFEHHWYVACNDIIDEQKLSARIDAHLKALNDDYAVERKTALKNVTVSVLPESAFLDFMKAKGKVGGQHKFPRVLKGEMLEDWKMFLNGALVPE
;
A
#
# COMPACT_ATOMS: atom_id res chain seq x y z
N MET A 1 -2.95 42.45 12.19
CA MET A 1 -3.52 41.15 11.73
C MET A 1 -2.50 40.22 11.10
N ALA A 2 -1.72 40.62 10.10
CA ALA A 2 -0.71 39.75 9.45
C ALA A 2 0.35 39.09 10.39
N ILE A 3 0.83 39.78 11.42
CA ILE A 3 1.80 39.27 12.38
C ILE A 3 1.18 38.21 13.31
N ILE A 4 -0.08 38.36 13.66
CA ILE A 4 -0.83 37.38 14.50
C ILE A 4 -1.14 36.14 13.67
N GLU A 5 -1.52 36.27 12.41
CA GLU A 5 -1.70 35.14 11.48
C GLU A 5 -0.40 34.38 11.22
N LEU A 6 0.72 35.07 11.09
CA LEU A 6 2.05 34.45 10.91
C LEU A 6 2.48 33.66 12.16
N HIS A 7 2.18 34.16 13.36
CA HIS A 7 2.47 33.48 14.63
C HIS A 7 1.52 32.30 14.89
N LEU A 8 0.25 32.41 14.54
CA LEU A 8 -0.73 31.31 14.64
C LEU A 8 -0.37 30.19 13.66
N ASN A 9 0.01 30.55 12.42
CA ASN A 9 0.47 29.60 11.41
C ASN A 9 1.79 28.91 11.84
N LYS A 10 2.72 29.62 12.48
CA LYS A 10 3.96 29.05 12.98
C LYS A 10 3.75 28.14 14.19
N ARG A 11 2.84 28.46 15.10
CA ARG A 11 2.44 27.60 16.23
C ARG A 11 1.68 26.37 15.75
N LEU A 12 0.76 26.53 14.82
CA LEU A 12 0.03 25.42 14.19
C LEU A 12 1.00 24.51 13.40
N ALA A 13 1.89 25.10 12.62
CA ALA A 13 2.94 24.39 11.90
C ALA A 13 3.88 23.62 12.83
N ASN A 14 4.27 24.21 13.96
CA ASN A 14 5.10 23.54 14.97
C ASN A 14 4.33 22.44 15.71
N ALA A 15 3.05 22.67 16.06
CA ALA A 15 2.20 21.67 16.69
C ALA A 15 1.89 20.47 15.77
N LEU A 16 1.82 20.73 14.45
CA LEU A 16 1.65 19.71 13.41
C LEU A 16 2.98 19.11 12.94
N GLY A 17 4.13 19.55 13.50
CA GLY A 17 5.44 19.05 13.10
C GLY A 17 5.84 19.44 11.66
N ILE A 18 5.24 20.48 11.09
CA ILE A 18 5.65 21.07 9.81
C ILE A 18 6.88 21.95 10.06
N THR A 19 8.02 21.30 10.36
CA THR A 19 9.27 22.01 10.58
C THR A 19 10.08 22.07 9.28
N HIS A 20 10.60 23.25 8.94
CA HIS A 20 11.58 23.45 7.87
C HIS A 20 12.97 22.91 8.28
N GLY A 21 13.08 21.60 8.43
CA GLY A 21 14.34 20.92 8.68
C GLY A 21 14.65 19.96 7.51
N SER A 22 15.93 19.62 7.29
CA SER A 22 16.24 18.55 6.33
C SER A 22 15.54 17.24 6.76
N ASN A 23 15.14 16.41 5.79
CA ASN A 23 14.50 15.11 6.05
C ASN A 23 15.33 14.27 7.04
N GLN A 24 16.64 14.29 6.90
CA GLN A 24 17.57 13.60 7.80
C GLN A 24 17.47 14.07 9.26
N ARG A 25 17.39 15.38 9.49
CA ARG A 25 17.22 15.92 10.87
C ARG A 25 15.88 15.51 11.47
N MET A 26 14.83 15.47 10.66
CA MET A 26 13.53 15.00 11.10
C MET A 26 13.59 13.52 11.47
N GLN A 27 14.23 12.69 10.65
CA GLN A 27 14.39 11.26 10.89
C GLN A 27 15.24 10.99 12.17
N MET A 28 16.29 11.73 12.40
CA MET A 28 17.06 11.64 13.66
C MET A 28 16.21 11.95 14.89
N ARG A 29 15.33 12.95 14.82
CA ARG A 29 14.39 13.28 15.92
C ARG A 29 13.37 12.16 16.14
N VAL A 30 12.86 11.58 15.06
CA VAL A 30 11.90 10.46 15.13
C VAL A 30 12.57 9.26 15.79
N LEU A 31 13.74 8.83 15.31
CA LEU A 31 14.47 7.71 15.90
C LEU A 31 14.72 7.92 17.39
N ARG A 32 15.23 9.10 17.77
CA ARG A 32 15.48 9.40 19.20
C ARG A 32 14.23 9.31 20.06
N LYS A 33 13.07 9.76 19.56
CA LYS A 33 11.79 9.64 20.27
C LYS A 33 11.39 8.19 20.44
N LEU A 34 11.52 7.37 19.40
CA LEU A 34 11.21 5.94 19.43
C LEU A 34 12.09 5.21 20.45
N LEU A 35 13.41 5.37 20.35
CA LEU A 35 14.39 4.79 21.27
C LEU A 35 14.14 5.23 22.72
N THR A 36 13.87 6.52 22.95
CA THR A 36 13.61 7.05 24.30
C THR A 36 12.35 6.42 24.89
N LYS A 37 11.30 6.21 24.11
CA LYS A 37 10.06 5.64 24.59
C LYS A 37 10.18 4.15 24.86
N ALA A 38 10.89 3.41 24.01
CA ALA A 38 11.03 1.96 24.11
C ALA A 38 12.21 1.49 24.97
N ARG A 39 13.02 2.39 25.56
CA ARG A 39 14.26 2.03 26.26
C ARG A 39 14.14 1.02 27.40
N PHE A 40 12.97 0.92 28.01
CA PHE A 40 12.71 0.01 29.13
C PHE A 40 11.94 -1.26 28.74
N THR A 41 11.61 -1.44 27.45
CA THR A 41 11.05 -2.69 26.96
C THR A 41 12.12 -3.79 26.92
N GLU A 42 11.72 -5.07 26.86
CA GLU A 42 12.68 -6.17 26.70
C GLU A 42 13.58 -5.94 25.48
N PHE A 43 12.99 -5.55 24.33
CA PHE A 43 13.72 -5.24 23.10
C PHE A 43 14.69 -4.08 23.31
N GLY A 44 14.23 -2.97 23.93
CA GLY A 44 15.05 -1.80 24.17
C GLY A 44 16.23 -2.06 25.10
N GLN A 45 16.07 -2.90 26.11
CA GLN A 45 17.14 -3.34 27.01
C GLN A 45 18.13 -4.25 26.29
N ARG A 46 17.62 -5.24 25.54
CA ARG A 46 18.46 -6.18 24.74
C ARG A 46 19.38 -5.45 23.78
N TYR A 47 18.90 -4.37 23.13
CA TYR A 47 19.64 -3.62 22.11
C TYR A 47 20.15 -2.26 22.61
N HIS A 48 20.24 -2.04 23.91
CA HIS A 48 20.86 -0.87 24.56
C HIS A 48 20.30 0.49 24.11
N PHE A 49 18.98 0.60 23.96
CA PHE A 49 18.33 1.85 23.55
C PHE A 49 18.57 3.01 24.50
N ASP A 50 18.76 2.72 25.79
CA ASP A 50 19.15 3.68 26.84
C ASP A 50 20.48 4.38 26.52
N LYS A 51 21.43 3.66 25.92
CA LYS A 51 22.75 4.18 25.51
C LYS A 51 22.70 4.81 24.13
N ILE A 52 22.14 4.10 23.12
CA ILE A 52 22.10 4.54 21.72
C ILE A 52 21.46 5.92 21.57
N ARG A 53 20.37 6.20 22.29
CA ARG A 53 19.66 7.49 22.23
C ARG A 53 20.50 8.69 22.69
N LEU A 54 21.59 8.47 23.40
CA LEU A 54 22.46 9.54 23.91
C LEU A 54 23.48 10.04 22.86
N TYR A 55 23.79 9.21 21.87
CA TYR A 55 24.65 9.64 20.77
C TYR A 55 24.02 10.80 19.97
N LYS A 56 24.87 11.60 19.30
CA LYS A 56 24.42 12.78 18.55
C LYS A 56 24.46 12.54 17.03
N GLY A 57 23.52 13.15 16.34
CA GLY A 57 23.53 13.19 14.87
C GLY A 57 23.51 11.79 14.23
N MET A 58 24.37 11.60 13.26
CA MET A 58 24.51 10.35 12.50
C MET A 58 25.06 9.20 13.33
N GLU A 59 25.87 9.49 14.35
CA GLU A 59 26.42 8.47 15.23
C GLU A 59 25.31 7.63 15.92
N MET A 60 24.23 8.29 16.36
CA MET A 60 23.06 7.58 16.90
C MET A 60 22.48 6.58 15.91
N ILE A 61 22.36 6.97 14.64
CA ILE A 61 21.84 6.07 13.60
C ILE A 61 22.80 4.92 13.36
N ARG A 62 24.11 5.19 13.28
CA ARG A 62 25.12 4.14 13.05
C ARG A 62 25.18 3.14 14.21
N GLU A 63 25.13 3.63 15.45
CA GLU A 63 25.06 2.74 16.61
C GLU A 63 23.74 1.95 16.65
N PHE A 64 22.62 2.54 16.24
CA PHE A 64 21.37 1.81 16.08
C PHE A 64 21.46 0.71 15.01
N GLN A 65 22.00 1.03 13.83
CA GLN A 65 22.19 0.07 12.73
C GLN A 65 23.14 -1.08 13.11
N LYS A 66 24.18 -0.78 13.88
CA LYS A 66 25.19 -1.76 14.33
C LYS A 66 24.62 -2.74 15.36
N ASN A 67 23.81 -2.26 16.29
CA ASN A 67 23.32 -3.07 17.41
C ASN A 67 22.02 -3.80 17.11
N VAL A 68 21.14 -3.27 16.26
CA VAL A 68 19.83 -3.85 15.94
C VAL A 68 19.88 -4.51 14.58
N PRO A 69 19.61 -5.82 14.47
CA PRO A 69 19.56 -6.52 13.18
C PRO A 69 18.36 -6.06 12.33
N VAL A 70 18.38 -6.39 11.05
CA VAL A 70 17.20 -6.26 10.19
C VAL A 70 16.28 -7.45 10.45
N PHE A 71 15.00 -7.18 10.59
CA PHE A 71 13.99 -8.19 10.83
C PHE A 71 13.05 -8.36 9.63
N THR A 72 12.78 -9.61 9.28
CA THR A 72 11.61 -10.01 8.49
C THR A 72 10.43 -10.26 9.44
N TYR A 73 9.22 -10.50 8.89
CA TYR A 73 8.08 -10.88 9.72
C TYR A 73 8.37 -12.13 10.56
N ASN A 74 8.92 -13.17 9.94
CA ASN A 74 9.17 -14.44 10.62
C ASN A 74 10.19 -14.29 11.74
N SER A 75 11.28 -13.56 11.53
CA SER A 75 12.30 -13.38 12.56
C SER A 75 11.79 -12.54 13.74
N ILE A 76 11.12 -11.39 13.48
CA ILE A 76 10.61 -10.55 14.59
C ILE A 76 9.43 -11.23 15.32
N TYR A 77 8.61 -12.01 14.61
CA TYR A 77 7.53 -12.76 15.22
C TYR A 77 8.07 -13.86 16.14
N ASN A 78 9.00 -14.68 15.67
CA ASN A 78 9.53 -15.81 16.41
C ASN A 78 10.38 -15.37 17.61
N GLU A 79 11.08 -14.24 17.53
CA GLU A 79 11.92 -13.77 18.64
C GLU A 79 11.14 -12.91 19.65
N TRP A 80 10.16 -12.12 19.17
CA TRP A 80 9.57 -11.04 19.96
C TRP A 80 8.06 -11.00 19.97
N TRP A 81 7.40 -10.92 18.78
CA TRP A 81 5.97 -10.58 18.72
C TRP A 81 5.05 -11.69 19.24
N HIS A 82 5.44 -12.97 19.15
CA HIS A 82 4.67 -14.05 19.76
C HIS A 82 4.40 -13.82 21.26
N LYS A 83 5.38 -13.26 22.00
CA LYS A 83 5.24 -12.94 23.42
C LYS A 83 4.14 -11.90 23.66
N THR A 84 3.96 -10.96 22.73
CA THR A 84 2.90 -9.94 22.84
C THR A 84 1.52 -10.55 22.63
N LEU A 85 1.39 -11.58 21.78
CA LEU A 85 0.14 -12.35 21.61
C LEU A 85 -0.21 -13.17 22.86
N GLU A 86 0.79 -13.65 23.61
CA GLU A 86 0.63 -14.25 24.93
C GLU A 86 0.17 -13.22 25.99
N GLY A 87 0.11 -11.94 25.63
CA GLY A 87 -0.33 -10.86 26.49
C GLY A 87 0.74 -10.27 27.40
N LYS A 88 2.03 -10.59 27.18
CA LYS A 88 3.15 -9.98 27.90
C LYS A 88 3.26 -8.49 27.54
N PRO A 89 3.35 -7.59 28.51
CA PRO A 89 3.58 -6.17 28.27
C PRO A 89 5.05 -5.87 28.00
N ASP A 90 5.35 -4.68 27.54
CA ASP A 90 6.69 -4.08 27.45
C ASP A 90 7.71 -4.91 26.66
N ILE A 91 7.28 -5.67 25.65
CA ILE A 91 8.17 -6.49 24.79
C ILE A 91 8.93 -5.59 23.82
N CYS A 92 8.30 -5.12 22.75
CA CYS A 92 8.91 -4.24 21.74
C CYS A 92 8.46 -2.79 21.86
N TRP A 93 7.35 -2.54 22.53
CA TRP A 93 6.79 -1.21 22.78
C TRP A 93 6.15 -1.18 24.18
N PRO A 94 6.16 -0.01 24.86
CA PRO A 94 5.60 0.07 26.21
C PRO A 94 4.13 -0.31 26.29
N GLY A 95 3.79 -1.09 27.30
CA GLY A 95 2.46 -1.55 27.62
C GLY A 95 2.03 -2.81 26.88
N LYS A 96 0.80 -3.24 27.13
CA LYS A 96 0.20 -4.42 26.51
C LYS A 96 -0.39 -4.09 25.14
N ILE A 97 -0.10 -4.92 24.13
CA ILE A 97 -0.70 -4.81 22.79
C ILE A 97 -2.14 -5.36 22.87
N LYS A 98 -3.10 -4.52 22.49
CA LYS A 98 -4.53 -4.85 22.50
C LYS A 98 -5.13 -5.10 21.12
N TYR A 99 -4.46 -4.66 20.06
CA TYR A 99 -4.94 -4.76 18.69
C TYR A 99 -3.84 -5.29 17.79
N TYR A 100 -4.23 -6.17 16.86
CA TYR A 100 -3.37 -6.69 15.81
C TYR A 100 -4.03 -6.50 14.46
N ALA A 101 -3.30 -5.89 13.55
CA ALA A 101 -3.71 -5.85 12.14
C ALA A 101 -3.39 -7.20 11.51
N LEU A 102 -4.40 -7.79 10.86
CA LEU A 102 -4.23 -8.98 10.04
C LEU A 102 -3.83 -8.52 8.65
N SER A 103 -2.68 -8.99 8.18
CA SER A 103 -2.24 -8.79 6.81
C SER A 103 -2.26 -10.12 6.09
N SER A 104 -2.86 -10.16 4.89
CA SER A 104 -2.80 -11.32 4.03
C SER A 104 -1.34 -11.55 3.63
N GLY A 105 -0.75 -12.63 4.12
CA GLY A 105 0.54 -13.10 3.60
C GLY A 105 0.36 -13.46 2.13
N THR A 106 1.14 -12.85 1.24
CA THR A 106 1.05 -13.11 -0.21
C THR A 106 1.65 -14.48 -0.60
N SER A 107 2.38 -15.12 0.31
CA SER A 107 3.10 -16.38 0.06
C SER A 107 2.86 -17.48 1.10
N GLU A 108 2.16 -17.20 2.21
CA GLU A 108 1.89 -18.18 3.26
C GLU A 108 0.39 -18.20 3.59
N ALA A 109 -0.14 -19.39 3.83
CA ALA A 109 -1.56 -19.63 4.10
C ALA A 109 -2.09 -18.97 5.39
N THR A 110 -1.21 -18.43 6.25
CA THR A 110 -1.55 -17.85 7.55
C THR A 110 -1.44 -16.33 7.55
N SER A 111 -2.47 -15.67 8.08
CA SER A 111 -2.48 -14.22 8.28
C SER A 111 -1.37 -13.78 9.24
N LYS A 112 -0.66 -12.70 8.91
CA LYS A 112 0.34 -12.07 9.77
C LYS A 112 -0.32 -11.21 10.83
N TYR A 113 0.08 -11.36 12.09
CA TYR A 113 -0.39 -10.55 13.21
C TYR A 113 0.58 -9.40 13.45
N LEU A 114 0.21 -8.20 13.04
CA LEU A 114 1.02 -6.99 13.17
C LEU A 114 0.53 -6.16 14.36
N PRO A 115 1.37 -5.87 15.37
CA PRO A 115 0.97 -5.09 16.53
C PRO A 115 0.47 -3.69 16.16
N VAL A 116 -0.65 -3.28 16.77
CA VAL A 116 -1.22 -1.93 16.59
C VAL A 116 -1.35 -1.26 17.95
N THR A 117 -0.56 -0.23 18.18
CA THR A 117 -0.57 0.56 19.40
C THR A 117 -1.40 1.84 19.26
N ASN A 118 -1.76 2.43 20.39
CA ASN A 118 -2.39 3.77 20.38
C ASN A 118 -1.44 4.85 19.82
N ASP A 119 -0.13 4.71 20.00
CA ASP A 119 0.86 5.65 19.47
C ASP A 119 0.93 5.57 17.94
N LEU A 120 0.89 4.36 17.36
CA LEU A 120 0.79 4.16 15.91
C LEU A 120 -0.49 4.79 15.35
N LEU A 121 -1.64 4.52 15.94
CA LEU A 121 -2.92 5.09 15.52
C LEU A 121 -2.94 6.61 15.63
N LYS A 122 -2.33 7.18 16.69
CA LYS A 122 -2.18 8.63 16.83
C LYS A 122 -1.28 9.22 15.76
N GLY A 123 -0.17 8.55 15.44
CA GLY A 123 0.74 8.95 14.36
C GLY A 123 0.04 8.95 13.00
N ASN A 124 -0.61 7.85 12.65
CA ASN A 124 -1.38 7.72 11.40
C ASN A 124 -2.45 8.81 11.28
N ARG A 125 -3.17 9.11 12.37
CA ARG A 125 -4.16 10.20 12.39
C ARG A 125 -3.53 11.56 12.14
N THR A 126 -2.35 11.82 12.72
CA THR A 126 -1.61 13.06 12.48
C THR A 126 -1.25 13.21 11.01
N VAL A 127 -0.79 12.14 10.36
CA VAL A 127 -0.47 12.13 8.92
C VAL A 127 -1.73 12.38 8.09
N MET A 128 -2.86 11.74 8.41
CA MET A 128 -4.13 11.96 7.73
C MET A 128 -4.58 13.43 7.83
N ILE A 129 -4.44 14.07 8.98
CA ILE A 129 -4.74 15.50 9.14
C ILE A 129 -3.81 16.35 8.27
N LYS A 130 -2.50 16.03 8.21
CA LYS A 130 -1.54 16.73 7.34
C LYS A 130 -1.90 16.59 5.86
N GLN A 131 -2.32 15.40 5.44
CA GLN A 131 -2.81 15.16 4.08
C GLN A 131 -4.02 16.05 3.78
N LEU A 132 -5.01 16.11 4.67
CA LEU A 132 -6.17 17.00 4.49
C LEU A 132 -5.76 18.47 4.42
N LEU A 133 -4.80 18.89 5.26
CA LEU A 133 -4.30 20.26 5.22
C LEU A 133 -3.52 20.55 3.94
N SER A 134 -2.91 19.56 3.31
CA SER A 134 -2.21 19.73 2.03
C SER A 134 -3.14 20.04 0.87
N LEU A 135 -4.43 19.72 0.98
CA LEU A 135 -5.45 20.11 -0.03
C LEU A 135 -5.50 21.61 -0.25
N ARG A 136 -5.08 22.43 0.71
CA ARG A 136 -4.98 23.90 0.53
C ARG A 136 -4.02 24.32 -0.59
N SER A 137 -3.11 23.44 -0.99
CA SER A 137 -2.18 23.67 -2.11
C SER A 137 -2.71 23.20 -3.47
N TYR A 138 -3.91 22.61 -3.50
CA TYR A 138 -4.57 22.15 -4.71
C TYR A 138 -5.37 23.30 -5.33
N VAL A 139 -5.45 23.33 -6.65
CA VAL A 139 -6.24 24.32 -7.40
C VAL A 139 -7.69 23.85 -7.46
N ASP A 140 -8.63 24.79 -7.45
CA ASP A 140 -10.06 24.54 -7.66
C ASP A 140 -10.73 23.52 -6.74
N ILE A 141 -10.35 23.54 -5.45
CA ILE A 141 -11.01 22.68 -4.47
C ILE A 141 -12.46 23.09 -4.26
N PRO A 142 -13.42 22.16 -4.46
CA PRO A 142 -14.80 22.43 -4.15
C PRO A 142 -15.02 22.44 -2.61
N VAL A 143 -14.87 23.60 -1.99
CA VAL A 143 -14.97 23.80 -0.53
C VAL A 143 -16.27 23.21 0.04
N LYS A 144 -17.37 23.27 -0.72
CA LYS A 144 -18.67 22.68 -0.34
C LYS A 144 -18.58 21.17 -0.09
N SER A 145 -17.69 20.46 -0.79
CA SER A 145 -17.52 18.99 -0.66
C SER A 145 -16.75 18.60 0.61
N ILE A 146 -15.92 19.50 1.17
CA ILE A 146 -15.10 19.20 2.37
C ILE A 146 -15.96 18.89 3.59
N GLY A 147 -17.11 19.57 3.73
CA GLY A 147 -18.06 19.38 4.83
C GLY A 147 -19.06 18.24 4.64
N LYS A 148 -18.91 17.42 3.60
CA LYS A 148 -19.83 16.34 3.26
C LYS A 148 -19.37 14.97 3.80
N GLY A 149 -20.18 13.94 3.55
CA GLY A 149 -19.90 12.57 3.99
C GLY A 149 -18.64 11.97 3.35
N TRP A 150 -18.01 11.08 4.08
CA TRP A 150 -16.82 10.31 3.69
C TRP A 150 -17.20 8.85 3.59
N LEU A 151 -17.44 8.33 2.40
CA LEU A 151 -17.66 6.91 2.18
C LEU A 151 -16.29 6.20 2.19
N ALA A 152 -15.99 5.53 3.31
CA ALA A 152 -14.78 4.73 3.44
C ALA A 152 -15.10 3.23 3.28
N LEU A 153 -14.62 2.63 2.21
CA LEU A 153 -14.78 1.22 1.93
C LEU A 153 -13.55 0.46 2.43
N GLY A 154 -13.69 -0.20 3.58
CA GLY A 154 -12.60 -0.93 4.24
C GLY A 154 -13.09 -2.16 4.98
N GLY A 155 -12.18 -2.84 5.67
CA GLY A 155 -12.47 -4.03 6.46
C GLY A 155 -13.54 -3.83 7.55
N SER A 156 -14.02 -4.94 8.11
CA SER A 156 -15.02 -4.90 9.18
C SER A 156 -14.47 -4.29 10.47
N THR A 157 -15.31 -3.48 11.14
CA THR A 157 -15.03 -3.00 12.51
C THR A 157 -15.40 -4.02 13.59
N GLU A 158 -16.02 -5.15 13.23
CA GLU A 158 -16.25 -6.29 14.10
C GLU A 158 -14.99 -7.16 14.14
N LEU A 159 -14.06 -6.74 14.99
CA LEU A 159 -12.78 -7.40 15.17
C LEU A 159 -12.94 -8.76 15.86
N GLU A 160 -12.12 -9.72 15.48
CA GLU A 160 -12.02 -10.99 16.18
C GLU A 160 -11.53 -10.76 17.62
N LYS A 161 -12.27 -11.28 18.59
CA LYS A 161 -11.92 -11.16 20.01
C LYS A 161 -11.35 -12.47 20.51
N THR A 162 -10.12 -12.45 20.93
CA THR A 162 -9.44 -13.55 21.62
C THR A 162 -9.32 -13.20 23.13
N SER A 163 -8.95 -14.14 23.99
CA SER A 163 -8.86 -13.97 25.44
C SER A 163 -7.96 -12.81 25.92
N GLY A 164 -7.20 -12.18 25.05
CA GLY A 164 -6.26 -11.11 25.43
C GLY A 164 -6.16 -9.93 24.48
N TYR A 165 -6.68 -10.05 23.24
CA TYR A 165 -6.53 -9.02 22.20
C TYR A 165 -7.68 -9.03 21.18
N TYR A 166 -7.66 -8.04 20.28
CA TYR A 166 -8.55 -7.93 19.12
C TYR A 166 -7.73 -8.00 17.83
N ALA A 167 -8.17 -8.76 16.85
CA ALA A 167 -7.54 -8.89 15.55
C ALA A 167 -8.50 -8.53 14.41
N GLY A 168 -7.99 -7.96 13.34
CA GLY A 168 -8.75 -7.60 12.13
C GLY A 168 -7.99 -6.63 11.24
N ASP A 169 -8.61 -6.16 10.17
CA ASP A 169 -7.98 -5.22 9.24
C ASP A 169 -7.58 -3.90 9.93
N LEU A 170 -6.44 -3.32 9.57
CA LEU A 170 -6.04 -2.00 10.08
C LEU A 170 -7.10 -0.93 9.80
N SER A 171 -7.74 -0.98 8.62
CA SER A 171 -8.82 -0.05 8.25
C SER A 171 -10.02 -0.18 9.21
N GLY A 172 -10.41 -1.41 9.57
CA GLY A 172 -11.45 -1.70 10.55
C GLY A 172 -11.07 -1.21 11.95
N ILE A 173 -9.83 -1.47 12.40
CA ILE A 173 -9.31 -0.97 13.68
C ILE A 173 -9.33 0.57 13.70
N THR A 174 -8.87 1.21 12.64
CA THR A 174 -8.83 2.68 12.51
C THR A 174 -10.23 3.29 12.54
N ALA A 175 -11.18 2.72 11.79
CA ALA A 175 -12.57 3.16 11.78
C ALA A 175 -13.26 2.99 13.15
N LYS A 176 -13.01 1.86 13.84
CA LYS A 176 -13.49 1.62 15.22
C LYS A 176 -12.96 2.64 16.20
N LYS A 177 -11.73 3.14 15.99
CA LYS A 177 -11.04 4.13 16.83
C LYS A 177 -11.18 5.58 16.32
N ALA A 178 -12.01 5.82 15.31
CA ALA A 178 -12.22 7.16 14.76
C ALA A 178 -12.76 8.11 15.84
N PRO A 179 -12.32 9.38 15.87
CA PRO A 179 -12.78 10.37 16.82
C PRO A 179 -14.31 10.55 16.76
N PHE A 180 -14.94 10.85 17.91
CA PHE A 180 -16.40 11.02 17.98
C PHE A 180 -16.91 12.13 17.05
N TRP A 181 -16.17 13.23 16.91
CA TRP A 181 -16.52 14.36 16.05
C TRP A 181 -16.48 14.02 14.55
N PHE A 182 -15.79 12.94 14.13
CA PHE A 182 -15.75 12.47 12.75
C PHE A 182 -16.93 11.53 12.41
N GLN A 183 -17.59 10.96 13.42
CA GLN A 183 -18.67 9.97 13.22
C GLN A 183 -19.83 10.48 12.34
N PRO A 184 -20.29 11.74 12.40
CA PRO A 184 -21.36 12.24 11.53
C PRO A 184 -20.99 12.20 10.03
N PHE A 185 -19.71 12.37 9.72
CA PHE A 185 -19.19 12.37 8.35
C PHE A 185 -18.88 10.97 7.86
N TYR A 186 -18.58 10.03 8.74
CA TYR A 186 -18.17 8.67 8.39
C TYR A 186 -19.36 7.86 7.85
N LYS A 187 -19.24 7.40 6.59
CA LYS A 187 -20.14 6.45 5.95
C LYS A 187 -19.34 5.16 5.65
N PRO A 188 -19.97 4.00 5.74
CA PRO A 188 -21.41 3.73 5.84
C PRO A 188 -21.97 3.83 7.28
N GLY A 189 -21.19 4.31 8.27
CA GLY A 189 -21.61 4.37 9.66
C GLY A 189 -21.36 3.06 10.43
N LYS A 190 -21.53 3.11 11.76
CA LYS A 190 -21.10 2.03 12.66
C LYS A 190 -21.79 0.69 12.40
N LYS A 191 -23.08 0.70 12.01
CA LYS A 191 -23.86 -0.53 11.83
C LYS A 191 -23.31 -1.32 10.63
N ILE A 192 -23.31 -0.72 9.47
CA ILE A 192 -22.85 -1.36 8.22
C ILE A 192 -21.35 -1.67 8.27
N ALA A 193 -20.55 -0.80 8.91
CA ALA A 193 -19.13 -1.03 9.08
C ALA A 193 -18.78 -2.31 9.87
N ARG A 194 -19.71 -2.86 10.67
CA ARG A 194 -19.52 -4.12 11.39
C ARG A 194 -19.73 -5.35 10.53
N GLU A 195 -20.44 -5.24 9.39
CA GLU A 195 -20.73 -6.38 8.55
C GLU A 195 -19.41 -7.03 8.08
N LYS A 196 -19.30 -8.34 8.28
CA LYS A 196 -18.13 -9.14 7.88
C LYS A 196 -18.26 -9.67 6.47
N ASP A 197 -19.49 -10.03 6.09
CA ASP A 197 -19.78 -10.45 4.72
C ASP A 197 -19.67 -9.24 3.79
N TRP A 198 -18.75 -9.35 2.83
CA TRP A 198 -18.44 -8.27 1.94
C TRP A 198 -19.59 -7.92 0.99
N ASN A 199 -20.24 -8.93 0.44
CA ASN A 199 -21.34 -8.73 -0.50
C ASN A 199 -22.52 -8.06 0.21
N LYS A 200 -22.89 -8.58 1.39
CA LYS A 200 -23.93 -8.00 2.21
C LYS A 200 -23.62 -6.57 2.63
N LYS A 201 -22.36 -6.28 2.98
CA LYS A 201 -21.90 -4.91 3.28
C LYS A 201 -22.10 -3.98 2.08
N LEU A 202 -21.74 -4.41 0.87
CA LEU A 202 -21.94 -3.63 -0.35
C LEU A 202 -23.44 -3.41 -0.62
N GLU A 203 -24.27 -4.44 -0.49
CA GLU A 203 -25.73 -4.33 -0.66
C GLU A 203 -26.35 -3.31 0.32
N GLU A 204 -25.97 -3.37 1.61
CA GLU A 204 -26.43 -2.39 2.61
C GLU A 204 -25.94 -0.97 2.29
N ILE A 205 -24.73 -0.81 1.76
CA ILE A 205 -24.20 0.50 1.30
C ILE A 205 -25.04 1.01 0.13
N VAL A 206 -25.29 0.18 -0.88
CA VAL A 206 -26.09 0.52 -2.06
C VAL A 206 -27.50 0.94 -1.63
N GLU A 207 -28.16 0.18 -0.74
CA GLU A 207 -29.49 0.52 -0.23
C GLU A 207 -29.53 1.87 0.48
N LYS A 208 -28.49 2.22 1.24
CA LYS A 208 -28.40 3.47 2.02
C LYS A 208 -27.83 4.65 1.24
N ALA A 209 -27.22 4.41 0.08
CA ALA A 209 -26.55 5.42 -0.72
C ALA A 209 -27.39 6.70 -0.99
N PRO A 210 -28.72 6.61 -1.29
CA PRO A 210 -29.55 7.82 -1.51
C PRO A 210 -29.72 8.72 -0.28
N GLN A 211 -29.45 8.20 0.92
CA GLN A 211 -29.60 8.95 2.16
C GLN A 211 -28.34 9.79 2.50
N TRP A 212 -27.29 9.68 1.69
CA TRP A 212 -26.00 10.30 1.97
C TRP A 212 -25.64 11.38 0.96
N ASP A 213 -25.12 12.49 1.47
CA ASP A 213 -24.48 13.52 0.66
C ASP A 213 -22.96 13.32 0.78
N ILE A 214 -22.35 12.70 -0.22
CA ILE A 214 -20.95 12.28 -0.21
C ILE A 214 -20.07 13.31 -0.91
N GLY A 215 -18.99 13.73 -0.25
CA GLY A 215 -17.93 14.58 -0.81
C GLY A 215 -16.63 13.82 -1.08
N PHE A 216 -16.37 12.77 -0.27
CA PHE A 216 -15.19 11.93 -0.35
C PHE A 216 -15.55 10.47 -0.49
N ILE A 217 -14.85 9.77 -1.37
CA ILE A 217 -14.77 8.31 -1.35
C ILE A 217 -13.34 7.91 -1.01
N VAL A 218 -13.19 6.83 -0.20
CA VAL A 218 -11.91 6.38 0.34
C VAL A 218 -11.85 4.86 0.22
N GLY A 219 -10.86 4.32 -0.46
CA GLY A 219 -10.69 2.87 -0.56
C GLY A 219 -9.85 2.41 -1.74
N VAL A 220 -9.80 1.10 -1.90
CA VAL A 220 -9.12 0.47 -3.03
C VAL A 220 -9.93 0.68 -4.31
N PRO A 221 -9.32 1.08 -5.44
CA PRO A 221 -10.00 1.42 -6.68
C PRO A 221 -11.02 0.39 -7.16
N ALA A 222 -10.66 -0.89 -7.23
CA ALA A 222 -11.55 -1.96 -7.71
C ALA A 222 -12.88 -2.01 -6.92
N TRP A 223 -12.80 -1.91 -5.60
CA TRP A 223 -13.97 -2.01 -4.73
C TRP A 223 -14.86 -0.78 -4.77
N ILE A 224 -14.26 0.40 -4.88
CA ILE A 224 -15.01 1.65 -5.07
C ILE A 224 -15.71 1.65 -6.42
N GLN A 225 -15.02 1.21 -7.48
CA GLN A 225 -15.61 1.09 -8.82
C GLN A 225 -16.80 0.13 -8.83
N MET A 226 -16.66 -1.04 -8.20
CA MET A 226 -17.76 -2.00 -8.06
C MET A 226 -18.95 -1.38 -7.31
N CYS A 227 -18.71 -0.76 -6.17
CA CYS A 227 -19.76 -0.10 -5.38
C CYS A 227 -20.51 0.97 -6.19
N MET A 228 -19.79 1.81 -6.95
CA MET A 228 -20.42 2.82 -7.80
C MET A 228 -21.23 2.21 -8.94
N LYS A 229 -20.74 1.15 -9.60
CA LYS A 229 -21.48 0.42 -10.62
C LYS A 229 -22.82 -0.11 -10.05
N MET A 230 -22.77 -0.80 -8.90
CA MET A 230 -23.98 -1.32 -8.24
C MET A 230 -24.98 -0.20 -7.89
N ILE A 231 -24.54 0.96 -7.44
CA ILE A 231 -25.41 2.11 -7.15
C ILE A 231 -26.06 2.63 -8.43
N ILE A 232 -25.28 2.84 -9.50
CA ILE A 232 -25.75 3.35 -10.78
C ILE A 232 -26.80 2.42 -11.36
N GLU A 233 -26.55 1.11 -11.39
CA GLU A 233 -27.47 0.09 -11.88
C GLU A 233 -28.75 0.02 -11.04
N ARG A 234 -28.62 -0.01 -9.71
CA ARG A 234 -29.76 -0.13 -8.79
C ARG A 234 -30.78 1.01 -8.91
N TYR A 235 -30.28 2.22 -9.14
CA TYR A 235 -31.11 3.43 -9.18
C TYR A 235 -31.32 3.99 -10.60
N ASN A 236 -30.88 3.25 -11.63
CA ASN A 236 -30.99 3.60 -13.04
C ASN A 236 -30.45 5.04 -13.32
N LEU A 237 -29.23 5.31 -12.85
CA LEU A 237 -28.58 6.61 -12.98
C LEU A 237 -27.70 6.65 -14.24
N ASN A 238 -27.45 7.84 -14.80
CA ASN A 238 -26.48 7.98 -15.88
C ASN A 238 -25.04 7.91 -15.35
N ASN A 239 -24.82 8.44 -14.15
CA ASN A 239 -23.52 8.46 -13.50
C ASN A 239 -23.68 8.66 -11.97
N ILE A 240 -22.61 8.51 -11.21
CA ILE A 240 -22.67 8.60 -9.75
C ILE A 240 -23.02 9.99 -9.22
N HIS A 241 -22.76 11.08 -9.99
CA HIS A 241 -23.06 12.44 -9.57
C HIS A 241 -24.56 12.78 -9.63
N ASP A 242 -25.38 11.96 -10.32
CA ASP A 242 -26.83 12.08 -10.28
C ASP A 242 -27.35 11.82 -8.85
N LEU A 243 -26.65 10.97 -8.09
CA LEU A 243 -26.96 10.68 -6.68
C LEU A 243 -26.13 11.53 -5.71
N TRP A 244 -24.83 11.69 -5.97
CA TRP A 244 -23.89 12.40 -5.11
C TRP A 244 -23.30 13.63 -5.81
N PRO A 245 -24.08 14.71 -5.99
CA PRO A 245 -23.64 15.90 -6.75
C PRO A 245 -22.45 16.63 -6.11
N ASN A 246 -22.18 16.40 -4.83
CA ASN A 246 -21.06 17.00 -4.10
C ASN A 246 -19.82 16.10 -4.06
N LEU A 247 -19.85 14.90 -4.66
CA LEU A 247 -18.67 14.04 -4.74
C LEU A 247 -17.56 14.72 -5.55
N ALA A 248 -16.40 14.89 -4.94
CA ALA A 248 -15.28 15.63 -5.53
C ALA A 248 -13.91 15.01 -5.32
N PHE A 249 -13.78 14.12 -4.32
CA PHE A 249 -12.48 13.56 -3.94
C PHE A 249 -12.51 12.05 -3.91
N PHE A 250 -11.46 11.45 -4.48
CA PHE A 250 -11.16 10.03 -4.30
C PHE A 250 -9.78 9.85 -3.67
N VAL A 251 -9.78 9.39 -2.41
CA VAL A 251 -8.57 9.01 -1.68
C VAL A 251 -8.34 7.52 -1.87
N HIS A 252 -7.30 7.17 -2.59
CA HIS A 252 -7.03 5.79 -2.96
C HIS A 252 -5.62 5.36 -2.54
N GLY A 253 -5.41 4.06 -2.53
CA GLY A 253 -4.12 3.46 -2.26
C GLY A 253 -4.20 1.93 -2.30
N GLY A 254 -3.07 1.32 -2.01
CA GLY A 254 -2.98 -0.11 -1.94
C GLY A 254 -2.75 -0.82 -3.26
N VAL A 255 -3.16 -0.26 -4.40
CA VAL A 255 -2.87 -0.71 -5.77
C VAL A 255 -2.59 0.50 -6.65
N CYS A 256 -1.87 0.28 -7.77
CA CYS A 256 -1.74 1.29 -8.81
C CYS A 256 -3.12 1.66 -9.36
N PHE A 257 -3.45 2.94 -9.45
CA PHE A 257 -4.78 3.40 -9.89
C PHE A 257 -4.92 3.44 -11.41
N GLU A 258 -3.84 3.65 -12.14
CA GLU A 258 -3.88 3.87 -13.60
C GLU A 258 -4.66 2.80 -14.39
N PRO A 259 -4.57 1.48 -14.09
CA PRO A 259 -5.37 0.48 -14.79
C PRO A 259 -6.89 0.65 -14.63
N TYR A 260 -7.31 1.20 -13.49
CA TYR A 260 -8.73 1.39 -13.17
C TYR A 260 -9.30 2.73 -13.65
N LYS A 261 -8.44 3.71 -13.93
CA LYS A 261 -8.81 5.10 -14.16
C LYS A 261 -9.84 5.29 -15.25
N LYS A 262 -9.63 4.73 -16.44
CA LYS A 262 -10.58 4.82 -17.56
C LYS A 262 -11.96 4.25 -17.21
N GLY A 263 -11.99 3.07 -16.56
CA GLY A 263 -13.24 2.43 -16.14
C GLY A 263 -13.94 3.21 -15.02
N PHE A 264 -13.17 3.84 -14.14
CA PHE A 264 -13.65 4.67 -13.06
C PHE A 264 -14.27 5.98 -13.61
N GLU A 265 -13.58 6.65 -14.53
CA GLU A 265 -14.01 7.90 -15.14
C GLU A 265 -15.33 7.77 -15.91
N LYS A 266 -15.62 6.61 -16.51
CA LYS A 266 -16.92 6.33 -17.17
C LYS A 266 -18.12 6.37 -16.21
N LEU A 267 -17.90 6.23 -14.91
CA LEU A 267 -18.95 6.26 -13.89
C LEU A 267 -19.22 7.68 -13.36
N LEU A 268 -18.44 8.67 -13.81
CA LEU A 268 -18.44 10.04 -13.31
C LEU A 268 -19.15 10.99 -14.27
N GLY A 269 -19.98 11.90 -13.75
CA GLY A 269 -20.54 13.02 -14.53
C GLY A 269 -19.62 14.25 -14.55
N LYS A 270 -18.59 14.29 -13.69
CA LYS A 270 -17.57 15.35 -13.62
C LYS A 270 -16.27 14.79 -13.02
N PRO A 271 -15.10 15.40 -13.31
CA PRO A 271 -13.82 14.94 -12.78
C PRO A 271 -13.77 14.95 -11.25
N LEU A 272 -13.00 14.01 -10.67
CA LEU A 272 -12.64 14.00 -9.26
C LEU A 272 -11.19 14.43 -9.05
N THR A 273 -10.90 14.97 -7.87
CA THR A 273 -9.53 15.12 -7.38
C THR A 273 -9.05 13.79 -6.80
N TYR A 274 -8.07 13.18 -7.44
CA TYR A 274 -7.45 11.94 -6.98
C TYR A 274 -6.36 12.24 -5.96
N ILE A 275 -6.31 11.47 -4.87
CA ILE A 275 -5.33 11.63 -3.79
C ILE A 275 -4.77 10.27 -3.45
N GLU A 276 -3.54 10.05 -3.85
CA GLU A 276 -2.86 8.78 -3.58
C GLU A 276 -2.33 8.71 -2.15
N THR A 277 -2.43 7.52 -1.52
CA THR A 277 -1.94 7.23 -0.19
C THR A 277 -1.15 5.93 -0.15
N TYR A 278 -0.06 5.93 0.60
CA TYR A 278 0.68 4.73 0.94
C TYR A 278 0.45 4.38 2.41
N LEU A 279 -0.62 3.63 2.63
CA LEU A 279 -1.00 3.12 3.93
C LEU A 279 -0.81 1.61 3.96
N ALA A 280 0.12 1.14 4.78
CA ALA A 280 0.36 -0.27 5.09
C ALA A 280 -0.20 -0.64 6.47
N SER A 281 -0.28 -1.92 6.77
CA SER A 281 -0.67 -2.40 8.12
C SER A 281 0.33 -1.96 9.19
N GLU A 282 1.55 -1.69 8.81
CA GLU A 282 2.64 -1.19 9.65
C GLU A 282 2.59 0.31 9.92
N GLY A 283 1.85 1.08 9.11
CA GLY A 283 1.67 2.51 9.31
C GLY A 283 1.34 3.31 8.05
N PHE A 284 1.12 4.61 8.21
CA PHE A 284 0.92 5.55 7.13
C PHE A 284 2.26 6.12 6.69
N LEU A 285 2.76 5.69 5.51
CA LEU A 285 4.14 5.91 5.08
C LEU A 285 4.31 7.14 4.19
N ALA A 286 3.39 7.36 3.24
CA ALA A 286 3.47 8.48 2.31
C ALA A 286 2.09 8.89 1.79
N TYR A 287 1.97 10.11 1.26
CA TYR A 287 0.76 10.59 0.62
C TYR A 287 1.07 11.65 -0.45
N GLN A 288 0.21 11.75 -1.43
CA GLN A 288 0.24 12.81 -2.43
C GLN A 288 -0.07 14.15 -1.75
N ASN A 289 0.89 15.06 -1.72
CA ASN A 289 0.78 16.35 -1.02
C ASN A 289 0.56 17.54 -1.95
N LYS A 290 0.50 17.32 -3.26
CA LYS A 290 0.18 18.30 -4.29
C LYS A 290 -0.68 17.67 -5.36
N GLN A 291 -1.56 18.45 -5.97
CA GLN A 291 -2.33 18.01 -7.13
C GLN A 291 -1.40 17.58 -8.25
N ASP A 292 -1.77 16.51 -8.96
CA ASP A 292 -1.03 15.96 -10.10
C ASP A 292 0.46 15.66 -9.85
N ALA A 293 0.85 15.49 -8.58
CA ALA A 293 2.20 15.07 -8.24
C ALA A 293 2.44 13.65 -8.78
N GLN A 294 3.57 13.44 -9.43
CA GLN A 294 3.97 12.13 -9.96
C GLN A 294 4.42 11.15 -8.87
N GLY A 295 4.28 11.49 -7.60
CA GLY A 295 4.67 10.65 -6.49
C GLY A 295 4.15 11.14 -5.16
N MET A 296 4.40 10.37 -4.12
CA MET A 296 3.94 10.61 -2.77
C MET A 296 5.07 11.14 -1.88
N LYS A 297 4.75 12.06 -1.00
CA LYS A 297 5.67 12.57 0.03
C LYS A 297 5.76 11.60 1.20
N LEU A 298 6.97 11.08 1.45
CA LEU A 298 7.28 10.24 2.59
C LEU A 298 7.13 11.02 3.91
N VAL A 299 6.57 10.39 4.94
CA VAL A 299 6.26 11.04 6.24
C VAL A 299 7.50 11.13 7.15
N THR A 300 8.56 11.76 6.69
CA THR A 300 9.87 11.78 7.34
C THR A 300 9.92 12.48 8.71
N GLY A 301 8.94 13.30 9.05
CA GLY A 301 8.91 14.09 10.29
C GLY A 301 7.89 13.64 11.34
N ASP A 302 7.26 12.47 11.16
CA ASP A 302 6.12 12.05 11.98
C ASP A 302 6.47 11.00 13.05
N HIS A 303 6.20 9.75 12.78
CA HIS A 303 6.26 8.68 13.80
C HIS A 303 6.99 7.43 13.32
N ILE A 304 7.46 7.40 12.08
CA ILE A 304 8.19 6.29 11.49
C ILE A 304 9.61 6.71 11.16
N PHE A 305 10.59 5.93 11.60
CA PHE A 305 11.96 6.03 11.14
C PHE A 305 12.17 5.07 10.00
N PHE A 306 12.71 5.58 8.88
CA PHE A 306 12.93 4.87 7.64
C PHE A 306 14.41 4.62 7.40
N GLU A 307 14.72 3.41 6.92
CA GLU A 307 15.98 3.06 6.29
C GLU A 307 15.69 2.45 4.92
N PHE A 308 16.66 2.49 4.04
CA PHE A 308 16.51 2.09 2.63
C PHE A 308 17.63 1.12 2.26
N VAL A 309 17.27 -0.10 1.87
CA VAL A 309 18.21 -1.11 1.41
C VAL A 309 18.18 -1.12 -0.12
N PRO A 310 19.31 -0.84 -0.82
CA PRO A 310 19.36 -0.94 -2.28
C PRO A 310 18.85 -2.32 -2.73
N PHE A 311 17.86 -2.33 -3.63
CA PHE A 311 17.29 -3.56 -4.15
C PHE A 311 18.15 -4.09 -5.30
N ASN A 312 19.13 -4.92 -4.96
CA ASN A 312 20.10 -5.51 -5.85
C ASN A 312 20.66 -6.82 -5.25
N ASP A 313 21.41 -7.58 -6.04
CA ASP A 313 21.97 -8.89 -5.68
C ASP A 313 22.98 -8.86 -4.52
N SER A 314 23.53 -7.68 -4.18
CA SER A 314 24.39 -7.51 -3.02
C SER A 314 23.62 -7.50 -1.69
N ASN A 315 22.29 -7.32 -1.73
CA ASN A 315 21.44 -7.21 -0.55
C ASN A 315 20.26 -8.19 -0.52
N PHE A 316 19.91 -8.77 -1.67
CA PHE A 316 18.79 -9.71 -1.82
C PHE A 316 19.23 -10.92 -2.64
N ASP A 317 18.68 -12.09 -2.34
CA ASP A 317 18.87 -13.29 -3.14
C ASP A 317 17.87 -13.33 -4.33
N GLU A 318 17.98 -14.40 -5.13
CA GLU A 318 17.11 -14.65 -6.29
C GLU A 318 15.61 -14.78 -5.96
N ASN A 319 15.28 -15.10 -4.71
CA ASN A 319 13.91 -15.18 -4.21
C ASN A 319 13.38 -13.84 -3.66
N GLY A 320 14.25 -12.80 -3.63
CA GLY A 320 13.94 -11.51 -3.03
C GLY A 320 13.95 -11.54 -1.50
N ASP A 321 14.61 -12.53 -0.91
CA ASP A 321 14.89 -12.57 0.52
C ASP A 321 16.15 -11.75 0.83
N ILE A 322 16.07 -10.98 1.90
CA ILE A 322 17.17 -10.09 2.31
C ILE A 322 18.33 -10.94 2.87
N ILE A 323 19.55 -10.63 2.44
CA ILE A 323 20.75 -11.31 2.92
C ILE A 323 21.08 -10.88 4.37
N ALA A 324 21.95 -11.65 5.01
CA ALA A 324 22.50 -11.26 6.32
C ALA A 324 23.33 -9.98 6.21
N ASN A 325 23.11 -9.02 7.13
CA ASN A 325 23.82 -7.74 7.22
C ASN A 325 23.74 -6.87 5.96
N PRO A 326 22.53 -6.56 5.46
CA PRO A 326 22.35 -5.75 4.28
C PRO A 326 22.80 -4.30 4.52
N LYS A 327 23.23 -3.62 3.46
CA LYS A 327 23.60 -2.20 3.53
C LYS A 327 22.34 -1.34 3.64
N ALA A 328 22.00 -0.89 4.84
CA ALA A 328 20.89 0.03 5.05
C ALA A 328 21.35 1.48 5.01
N LEU A 329 20.72 2.29 4.17
CA LEU A 329 21.00 3.71 3.95
C LEU A 329 19.99 4.60 4.68
N THR A 330 20.42 5.79 5.06
CA THR A 330 19.53 6.87 5.50
C THR A 330 19.00 7.66 4.30
N ILE A 331 18.03 8.54 4.53
CA ILE A 331 17.41 9.34 3.47
C ILE A 331 18.39 10.28 2.74
N ASP A 332 19.46 10.72 3.40
CA ASP A 332 20.47 11.56 2.74
C ASP A 332 21.46 10.75 1.88
N GLU A 333 21.54 9.44 2.08
CA GLU A 333 22.46 8.53 1.38
C GLU A 333 21.83 7.86 0.15
N VAL A 334 20.49 7.93 -0.02
CA VAL A 334 19.84 7.39 -1.20
C VAL A 334 20.13 8.20 -2.45
N GLU A 335 20.03 7.55 -3.59
CA GLU A 335 20.14 8.15 -4.92
C GLU A 335 18.79 8.09 -5.62
N GLU A 336 18.47 9.08 -6.44
CA GLU A 336 17.28 9.07 -7.28
C GLU A 336 17.42 8.01 -8.39
N LYS A 337 16.29 7.52 -8.90
CA LYS A 337 16.18 6.52 -9.98
C LYS A 337 16.70 5.11 -9.61
N LYS A 338 17.05 4.86 -8.35
CA LYS A 338 17.38 3.52 -7.85
C LYS A 338 16.24 2.98 -7.00
N ASP A 339 16.04 1.67 -7.02
CA ASP A 339 15.02 0.99 -6.22
C ASP A 339 15.59 0.59 -4.85
N TYR A 340 14.75 0.78 -3.83
CA TYR A 340 15.09 0.47 -2.44
C TYR A 340 13.97 -0.29 -1.77
N ALA A 341 14.31 -1.34 -1.04
CA ALA A 341 13.40 -1.93 -0.07
C ALA A 341 13.38 -1.09 1.21
N ILE A 342 12.20 -0.97 1.82
CA ILE A 342 11.99 -0.11 3.00
C ILE A 342 12.16 -0.93 4.27
N LEU A 343 12.96 -0.42 5.20
CA LEU A 343 12.95 -0.84 6.60
C LEU A 343 12.23 0.21 7.45
N LEU A 344 11.39 -0.27 8.36
CA LEU A 344 10.59 0.57 9.25
C LEU A 344 11.00 0.38 10.71
N SER A 345 11.09 1.48 11.47
CA SER A 345 11.01 1.45 12.92
C SER A 345 9.83 2.31 13.36
N THR A 346 8.85 1.70 14.06
CA THR A 346 7.53 2.29 14.30
C THR A 346 7.15 2.27 15.79
N PRO A 347 6.22 3.12 16.22
CA PRO A 347 5.68 3.08 17.57
C PRO A 347 4.71 1.89 17.81
N ALA A 348 4.81 0.85 17.04
CA ALA A 348 4.16 -0.45 17.27
C ALA A 348 5.16 -1.54 17.67
N GLY A 349 6.46 -1.18 17.80
CA GLY A 349 7.51 -2.13 18.14
C GLY A 349 8.02 -2.94 16.95
N ALA A 350 7.81 -2.44 15.74
CA ALA A 350 8.59 -2.85 14.58
C ALA A 350 9.93 -2.08 14.63
N TRP A 351 11.03 -2.79 14.55
CA TRP A 351 12.38 -2.25 14.60
C TRP A 351 13.19 -2.79 13.44
N ARG A 352 13.70 -1.90 12.57
CA ARG A 352 14.41 -2.25 11.33
C ARG A 352 13.70 -3.37 10.56
N TYR A 353 12.36 -3.28 10.55
CA TYR A 353 11.48 -4.29 9.97
C TYR A 353 11.37 -4.12 8.47
N LEU A 354 11.69 -5.17 7.71
CA LEU A 354 11.55 -5.21 6.25
C LEU A 354 10.07 -5.28 5.88
N LEU A 355 9.55 -4.20 5.29
CA LEU A 355 8.17 -4.13 4.83
C LEU A 355 7.90 -5.07 3.64
N GLY A 356 8.91 -5.26 2.81
CA GLY A 356 8.83 -6.06 1.60
C GLY A 356 8.36 -5.30 0.36
N ASP A 357 8.05 -4.01 0.48
CA ASP A 357 7.77 -3.14 -0.66
C ASP A 357 9.05 -2.47 -1.15
N THR A 358 9.14 -2.23 -2.47
CA THR A 358 10.20 -1.46 -3.11
C THR A 358 9.70 -0.09 -3.55
N ILE A 359 10.54 0.92 -3.38
CA ILE A 359 10.26 2.30 -3.76
C ILE A 359 11.42 2.91 -4.54
N ARG A 360 11.14 3.99 -5.25
CA ARG A 360 12.13 4.83 -5.94
C ARG A 360 11.93 6.29 -5.55
N PHE A 361 13.04 6.98 -5.26
CA PHE A 361 13.00 8.42 -5.06
C PHE A 361 12.97 9.13 -6.42
N ILE A 362 11.97 9.98 -6.62
CA ILE A 362 11.85 10.85 -7.81
C ILE A 362 12.33 12.28 -7.50
N ASP A 363 12.31 12.69 -6.24
CA ASP A 363 12.89 13.93 -5.73
C ASP A 363 13.31 13.70 -4.27
N LYS A 364 14.59 13.43 -4.05
CA LYS A 364 15.16 13.15 -2.73
C LYS A 364 15.01 14.33 -1.77
N ALA A 365 15.25 15.54 -2.25
CA ALA A 365 15.19 16.73 -1.42
C ALA A 365 13.79 16.95 -0.82
N LYS A 366 12.75 16.65 -1.59
CA LYS A 366 11.34 16.71 -1.16
C LYS A 366 10.84 15.42 -0.52
N ALA A 367 11.65 14.36 -0.51
CA ALA A 367 11.28 13.01 -0.11
C ALA A 367 10.08 12.47 -0.90
N LEU A 368 10.03 12.74 -2.20
CA LEU A 368 9.00 12.22 -3.10
C LEU A 368 9.41 10.84 -3.61
N ILE A 369 8.49 9.89 -3.46
CA ILE A 369 8.68 8.49 -3.83
C ILE A 369 7.55 7.99 -4.70
N ILE A 370 7.84 6.93 -5.46
CA ILE A 370 6.85 6.05 -6.07
C ILE A 370 7.07 4.63 -5.54
N ILE A 371 6.01 3.82 -5.51
CA ILE A 371 6.09 2.39 -5.20
C ILE A 371 6.42 1.67 -6.51
N THR A 372 7.51 0.89 -6.53
CA THR A 372 7.96 0.18 -7.73
C THR A 372 7.61 -1.31 -7.71
N GLY A 373 7.26 -1.85 -6.55
CA GLY A 373 6.84 -3.25 -6.45
C GLY A 373 7.05 -3.84 -5.05
N ARG A 374 7.40 -5.12 -5.03
CA ARG A 374 7.71 -5.86 -3.81
C ARG A 374 8.97 -6.69 -4.01
N THR A 375 9.72 -6.91 -2.92
CA THR A 375 10.97 -7.70 -2.96
C THR A 375 10.76 -9.15 -3.41
N LYS A 376 9.58 -9.73 -3.13
CA LYS A 376 9.21 -11.10 -3.56
C LYS A 376 8.32 -11.16 -4.80
N HIS A 377 7.86 -10.02 -5.31
CA HIS A 377 6.98 -9.94 -6.47
C HIS A 377 7.66 -9.22 -7.62
N PHE A 378 8.74 -9.78 -8.08
CA PHE A 378 9.38 -9.42 -9.34
C PHE A 378 9.51 -10.70 -10.18
N LEU A 379 9.56 -10.55 -11.48
CA LEU A 379 9.82 -11.64 -12.38
C LEU A 379 11.27 -11.57 -12.83
N SER A 380 12.05 -12.56 -12.45
CA SER A 380 13.41 -12.75 -12.92
C SER A 380 13.64 -14.25 -13.06
N LEU A 381 13.80 -14.72 -14.29
CA LEU A 381 14.09 -16.11 -14.62
C LEU A 381 15.55 -16.28 -15.02
N VAL A 382 16.12 -15.23 -15.60
CA VAL A 382 17.45 -15.23 -16.20
C VAL A 382 18.22 -13.92 -15.97
N GLY A 383 17.72 -13.07 -15.04
CA GLY A 383 18.35 -11.79 -14.70
C GLY A 383 17.62 -10.54 -15.21
N GLU A 384 16.43 -10.70 -15.80
CA GLU A 384 15.65 -9.59 -16.37
C GLU A 384 15.07 -8.62 -15.34
N HIS A 385 15.05 -8.96 -14.06
CA HIS A 385 14.61 -8.12 -12.91
C HIS A 385 13.38 -7.25 -13.18
N LEU A 386 12.33 -7.86 -13.74
CA LEU A 386 11.13 -7.14 -14.18
C LEU A 386 10.26 -6.78 -12.98
N SER A 387 10.26 -5.51 -12.59
CA SER A 387 9.49 -5.01 -11.46
C SER A 387 8.00 -4.87 -11.79
N VAL A 388 7.14 -4.83 -10.77
CA VAL A 388 5.71 -4.56 -10.94
C VAL A 388 5.47 -3.18 -11.57
N ASP A 389 6.34 -2.19 -11.30
CA ASP A 389 6.29 -0.87 -11.95
C ASP A 389 6.51 -0.97 -13.47
N ASN A 390 7.53 -1.73 -13.90
CA ASN A 390 7.74 -1.99 -15.33
C ASN A 390 6.51 -2.64 -15.98
N MET A 391 5.92 -3.64 -15.32
CA MET A 391 4.73 -4.36 -15.81
C MET A 391 3.52 -3.43 -15.93
N ASN A 392 3.21 -2.67 -14.87
CA ASN A 392 2.10 -1.72 -14.86
C ASN A 392 2.27 -0.65 -15.96
N LYS A 393 3.51 -0.13 -16.12
CA LYS A 393 3.81 0.88 -17.14
C LYS A 393 3.67 0.34 -18.55
N ALA A 394 4.15 -0.87 -18.81
CA ALA A 394 3.98 -1.52 -20.10
C ALA A 394 2.50 -1.71 -20.45
N ILE A 395 1.69 -2.21 -19.51
CA ILE A 395 0.24 -2.36 -19.72
C ILE A 395 -0.44 -1.01 -19.95
N GLN A 396 -0.08 0.03 -19.19
CA GLN A 396 -0.60 1.39 -19.41
C GLN A 396 -0.33 1.89 -20.84
N LEU A 397 0.89 1.72 -21.32
CA LEU A 397 1.26 2.13 -22.68
C LEU A 397 0.49 1.34 -23.75
N VAL A 398 0.36 0.03 -23.57
CA VAL A 398 -0.42 -0.85 -24.44
C VAL A 398 -1.90 -0.44 -24.47
N CYS A 399 -2.49 -0.13 -23.33
CA CYS A 399 -3.86 0.37 -23.25
C CYS A 399 -4.05 1.69 -24.03
N ALA A 400 -3.04 2.56 -24.02
CA ALA A 400 -3.05 3.79 -24.79
C ALA A 400 -2.93 3.51 -26.31
N ASP A 401 -2.01 2.62 -26.72
CA ASP A 401 -1.78 2.30 -28.13
C ASP A 401 -2.99 1.68 -28.83
N PHE A 402 -3.70 0.78 -28.13
CA PHE A 402 -4.86 0.07 -28.69
C PHE A 402 -6.20 0.70 -28.29
N ASN A 403 -6.19 1.74 -27.44
CA ASN A 403 -7.39 2.35 -26.85
C ASN A 403 -8.33 1.36 -26.16
N ILE A 404 -7.74 0.40 -25.41
CA ILE A 404 -8.44 -0.63 -24.64
C ILE A 404 -8.29 -0.40 -23.13
N SER A 405 -9.01 -1.21 -22.33
CA SER A 405 -8.90 -1.24 -20.86
C SER A 405 -8.43 -2.61 -20.40
N ILE A 406 -7.34 -2.67 -19.63
CA ILE A 406 -6.82 -3.86 -18.95
C ILE A 406 -6.78 -3.58 -17.45
N PRO A 407 -7.88 -3.78 -16.71
CA PRO A 407 -7.94 -3.46 -15.27
C PRO A 407 -7.13 -4.42 -14.41
N GLU A 408 -7.02 -5.70 -14.81
CA GLU A 408 -6.23 -6.72 -14.12
C GLU A 408 -5.33 -7.47 -15.08
N PHE A 409 -4.16 -7.87 -14.57
CA PHE A 409 -3.24 -8.77 -15.25
C PHE A 409 -2.36 -9.51 -14.27
N THR A 410 -1.78 -10.60 -14.72
CA THR A 410 -0.72 -11.32 -14.03
C THR A 410 0.25 -11.91 -15.03
N VAL A 411 1.47 -12.19 -14.61
CA VAL A 411 2.49 -12.83 -15.44
C VAL A 411 3.10 -13.99 -14.69
N CYS A 412 3.45 -15.03 -15.41
CA CYS A 412 4.28 -16.12 -14.90
C CYS A 412 5.45 -16.40 -15.84
N GLY A 413 6.49 -16.97 -15.26
CA GLY A 413 7.61 -17.49 -16.02
C GLY A 413 7.44 -18.99 -16.25
N ALA A 414 7.90 -19.46 -17.41
CA ALA A 414 8.00 -20.88 -17.74
C ALA A 414 9.34 -21.19 -18.41
N SER A 415 9.81 -22.41 -18.22
CA SER A 415 10.98 -22.93 -18.95
C SER A 415 10.53 -23.80 -20.12
N LYS A 416 11.16 -23.66 -21.27
CA LYS A 416 10.91 -24.47 -22.46
C LYS A 416 12.23 -24.95 -23.06
N GLY A 417 12.62 -26.16 -22.70
CA GLY A 417 13.94 -26.68 -23.01
C GLY A 417 15.04 -25.87 -22.32
N TYR A 418 15.97 -25.31 -23.09
CA TYR A 418 17.07 -24.48 -22.58
C TYR A 418 16.72 -22.98 -22.50
N PHE A 419 15.50 -22.57 -22.87
CA PHE A 419 15.07 -21.19 -22.92
C PHE A 419 13.92 -20.93 -21.95
N PHE A 420 13.67 -19.65 -21.70
CA PHE A 420 12.62 -19.17 -20.83
C PHE A 420 11.60 -18.34 -21.60
N GLU A 421 10.38 -18.29 -21.07
CA GLU A 421 9.29 -17.51 -21.63
C GLU A 421 8.45 -16.85 -20.53
N HIS A 422 7.86 -15.70 -20.85
CA HIS A 422 6.84 -15.07 -20.03
C HIS A 422 5.47 -15.36 -20.61
N HIS A 423 4.53 -15.76 -19.75
CA HIS A 423 3.14 -15.86 -20.09
C HIS A 423 2.33 -14.84 -19.31
N TRP A 424 1.66 -13.97 -20.02
CA TRP A 424 0.80 -12.92 -19.48
C TRP A 424 -0.66 -13.32 -19.59
N TYR A 425 -1.40 -13.20 -18.50
CA TYR A 425 -2.85 -13.29 -18.49
C TYR A 425 -3.38 -11.88 -18.28
N VAL A 426 -4.22 -11.38 -19.17
CA VAL A 426 -4.74 -10.01 -19.12
C VAL A 426 -6.26 -10.00 -19.13
N ALA A 427 -6.87 -9.23 -18.23
CA ALA A 427 -8.31 -9.01 -18.20
C ALA A 427 -8.66 -7.95 -19.24
N CYS A 428 -9.34 -8.34 -20.32
CA CYS A 428 -9.79 -7.41 -21.34
C CYS A 428 -11.12 -7.88 -21.92
N ASN A 429 -12.10 -6.98 -21.94
CA ASN A 429 -13.40 -7.26 -22.55
C ASN A 429 -13.48 -6.76 -24.01
N ASP A 430 -12.46 -6.03 -24.47
CA ASP A 430 -12.35 -5.57 -25.84
C ASP A 430 -11.80 -6.69 -26.73
N ILE A 431 -12.22 -6.73 -28.00
CA ILE A 431 -11.71 -7.69 -28.99
C ILE A 431 -10.31 -7.24 -29.42
N ILE A 432 -9.28 -8.02 -29.08
CA ILE A 432 -7.90 -7.75 -29.42
C ILE A 432 -7.16 -9.04 -29.79
N ASP A 433 -6.26 -8.91 -30.75
CA ASP A 433 -5.35 -9.99 -31.18
C ASP A 433 -4.24 -10.21 -30.13
N GLU A 434 -4.18 -11.41 -29.55
CA GLU A 434 -3.20 -11.77 -28.51
C GLU A 434 -1.76 -11.66 -28.98
N GLN A 435 -1.48 -11.94 -30.26
CA GLN A 435 -0.12 -11.84 -30.81
C GLN A 435 0.33 -10.39 -30.92
N LYS A 436 -0.56 -9.49 -31.39
CA LYS A 436 -0.28 -8.05 -31.45
C LYS A 436 -0.11 -7.48 -30.05
N LEU A 437 -0.95 -7.90 -29.11
CA LEU A 437 -0.89 -7.48 -27.72
C LEU A 437 0.44 -7.92 -27.08
N SER A 438 0.83 -9.18 -27.26
CA SER A 438 2.11 -9.73 -26.81
C SER A 438 3.32 -8.98 -27.38
N ALA A 439 3.35 -8.75 -28.69
CA ALA A 439 4.43 -8.02 -29.35
C ALA A 439 4.56 -6.58 -28.81
N ARG A 440 3.44 -5.95 -28.49
CA ARG A 440 3.44 -4.57 -27.98
C ARG A 440 3.87 -4.48 -26.53
N ILE A 441 3.44 -5.42 -25.67
CA ILE A 441 3.92 -5.57 -24.28
C ILE A 441 5.45 -5.76 -24.31
N ASP A 442 5.96 -6.69 -25.12
CA ASP A 442 7.39 -6.96 -25.25
C ASP A 442 8.19 -5.72 -25.70
N ALA A 443 7.67 -4.97 -26.66
CA ALA A 443 8.31 -3.75 -27.14
C ALA A 443 8.42 -2.68 -26.04
N HIS A 444 7.34 -2.46 -25.28
CA HIS A 444 7.36 -1.50 -24.17
C HIS A 444 8.28 -1.94 -23.03
N LEU A 445 8.28 -3.24 -22.68
CA LEU A 445 9.16 -3.76 -21.64
C LEU A 445 10.64 -3.59 -22.00
N LYS A 446 11.02 -3.83 -23.26
CA LYS A 446 12.39 -3.57 -23.77
C LYS A 446 12.81 -2.11 -23.65
N ALA A 447 11.87 -1.19 -23.81
CA ALA A 447 12.14 0.24 -23.66
C ALA A 447 12.18 0.70 -22.20
N LEU A 448 11.53 -0.03 -21.29
CA LEU A 448 11.41 0.33 -19.87
C LEU A 448 12.46 -0.34 -18.98
N ASN A 449 13.10 -1.42 -19.44
CA ASN A 449 14.00 -2.22 -18.64
C ASN A 449 15.14 -2.78 -19.51
N ASP A 450 16.37 -2.29 -19.27
CA ASP A 450 17.55 -2.65 -20.05
C ASP A 450 17.95 -4.12 -19.86
N ASP A 451 17.83 -4.65 -18.64
CA ASP A 451 18.12 -6.06 -18.34
C ASP A 451 17.16 -6.97 -19.09
N TYR A 452 15.86 -6.65 -19.07
CA TYR A 452 14.88 -7.35 -19.90
C TYR A 452 15.23 -7.30 -21.39
N ALA A 453 15.64 -6.13 -21.90
CA ALA A 453 16.04 -6.00 -23.31
C ALA A 453 17.26 -6.85 -23.67
N VAL A 454 18.21 -7.03 -22.75
CA VAL A 454 19.36 -7.92 -22.91
C VAL A 454 18.92 -9.37 -22.91
N GLU A 455 18.12 -9.79 -21.92
CA GLU A 455 17.68 -11.18 -21.79
C GLU A 455 16.76 -11.63 -22.92
N ARG A 456 15.98 -10.73 -23.52
CA ARG A 456 15.19 -11.02 -24.74
C ARG A 456 16.05 -11.35 -25.96
N LYS A 457 17.31 -10.98 -25.99
CA LYS A 457 18.26 -11.37 -27.04
C LYS A 457 18.92 -12.72 -26.75
N THR A 458 19.04 -13.10 -25.49
CA THR A 458 19.80 -14.25 -25.00
C THR A 458 18.91 -15.43 -24.59
N ALA A 459 18.40 -15.43 -23.40
CA ALA A 459 17.77 -16.59 -22.76
C ALA A 459 16.23 -16.53 -22.71
N LEU A 460 15.63 -15.34 -22.69
CA LEU A 460 14.18 -15.15 -22.67
C LEU A 460 13.63 -15.06 -24.09
N LYS A 461 13.16 -16.17 -24.68
CA LYS A 461 12.83 -16.24 -26.12
C LYS A 461 11.39 -15.84 -26.45
N ASN A 462 10.42 -16.19 -25.62
CA ASN A 462 9.02 -15.96 -25.92
C ASN A 462 8.34 -15.08 -24.88
N VAL A 463 7.37 -14.30 -25.35
CA VAL A 463 6.35 -13.64 -24.54
C VAL A 463 5.01 -14.01 -25.15
N THR A 464 4.14 -14.59 -24.37
CA THR A 464 2.80 -14.99 -24.78
C THR A 464 1.76 -14.26 -23.95
N VAL A 465 0.57 -14.07 -24.49
CA VAL A 465 -0.55 -13.43 -23.83
C VAL A 465 -1.78 -14.30 -23.99
N SER A 466 -2.55 -14.46 -22.93
CA SER A 466 -3.92 -14.98 -22.95
C SER A 466 -4.87 -13.87 -22.48
N VAL A 467 -5.83 -13.53 -23.30
CA VAL A 467 -6.88 -12.56 -22.98
C VAL A 467 -8.02 -13.30 -22.29
N LEU A 468 -8.40 -12.83 -21.10
CA LEU A 468 -9.44 -13.42 -20.26
C LEU A 468 -10.50 -12.38 -19.94
N PRO A 469 -11.76 -12.79 -19.66
CA PRO A 469 -12.78 -11.87 -19.16
C PRO A 469 -12.37 -11.34 -17.78
N GLU A 470 -12.77 -10.11 -17.47
CA GLU A 470 -12.45 -9.46 -16.18
C GLU A 470 -12.94 -10.30 -14.98
N SER A 471 -14.06 -11.03 -15.14
CA SER A 471 -14.62 -11.90 -14.10
C SER A 471 -13.69 -13.04 -13.69
N ALA A 472 -12.85 -13.57 -14.59
CA ALA A 472 -12.00 -14.73 -14.31
C ALA A 472 -11.06 -14.49 -13.11
N PHE A 473 -10.49 -13.28 -13.00
CA PHE A 473 -9.62 -12.91 -11.89
C PHE A 473 -10.38 -12.84 -10.56
N LEU A 474 -11.58 -12.27 -10.58
CA LEU A 474 -12.43 -12.17 -9.38
C LEU A 474 -12.93 -13.54 -8.94
N ASP A 475 -13.34 -14.38 -9.86
CA ASP A 475 -13.91 -15.70 -9.58
C ASP A 475 -12.83 -16.66 -9.03
N PHE A 476 -11.60 -16.58 -9.55
CA PHE A 476 -10.46 -17.28 -8.94
C PHE A 476 -10.21 -16.84 -7.49
N MET A 477 -10.24 -15.53 -7.21
CA MET A 477 -10.05 -15.04 -5.85
C MET A 477 -11.17 -15.48 -4.91
N LYS A 478 -12.42 -15.56 -5.41
CA LYS A 478 -13.56 -16.14 -4.67
C LYS A 478 -13.32 -17.63 -4.37
N ALA A 479 -12.93 -18.43 -5.38
CA ALA A 479 -12.63 -19.85 -5.21
C ALA A 479 -11.51 -20.11 -4.19
N LYS A 480 -10.59 -19.14 -4.01
CA LYS A 480 -9.54 -19.20 -2.98
C LYS A 480 -9.96 -18.62 -1.62
N GLY A 481 -11.25 -18.28 -1.42
CA GLY A 481 -11.75 -17.66 -0.18
C GLY A 481 -11.19 -16.26 0.09
N LYS A 482 -10.61 -15.61 -0.93
CA LYS A 482 -9.92 -14.30 -0.81
C LYS A 482 -10.79 -13.19 -1.40
N VAL A 483 -11.95 -12.92 -0.79
CA VAL A 483 -12.85 -11.84 -1.18
C VAL A 483 -12.77 -10.69 -0.18
N GLY A 484 -12.75 -9.45 -0.68
CA GLY A 484 -12.76 -8.25 0.16
C GLY A 484 -11.61 -7.27 -0.12
N GLY A 485 -11.72 -6.04 0.37
CA GLY A 485 -10.85 -4.90 0.04
C GLY A 485 -9.37 -5.03 0.36
N GLN A 486 -8.96 -6.09 1.05
CA GLN A 486 -7.56 -6.39 1.36
C GLN A 486 -6.94 -7.40 0.38
N HIS A 487 -7.74 -8.11 -0.41
CA HIS A 487 -7.25 -9.15 -1.30
C HIS A 487 -7.05 -8.60 -2.71
N LYS A 488 -5.82 -8.75 -3.22
CA LYS A 488 -5.37 -8.25 -4.52
C LYS A 488 -4.88 -9.44 -5.33
N PHE A 489 -5.15 -9.42 -6.64
CA PHE A 489 -4.58 -10.42 -7.52
C PHE A 489 -3.05 -10.19 -7.66
N PRO A 490 -2.19 -11.21 -7.50
CA PRO A 490 -0.75 -11.07 -7.61
C PRO A 490 -0.34 -10.70 -9.05
N ARG A 491 0.56 -9.72 -9.21
CA ARG A 491 1.09 -9.35 -10.53
C ARG A 491 2.04 -10.40 -11.10
N VAL A 492 2.63 -11.24 -10.24
CA VAL A 492 3.47 -12.37 -10.64
C VAL A 492 2.96 -13.63 -9.96
N LEU A 493 2.68 -14.68 -10.74
CA LEU A 493 2.30 -16.00 -10.24
C LEU A 493 3.51 -16.93 -10.23
N LYS A 494 3.74 -17.56 -9.07
CA LYS A 494 4.80 -18.55 -8.86
C LYS A 494 4.27 -19.70 -7.98
N GLY A 495 4.92 -20.86 -8.06
CA GLY A 495 4.66 -22.01 -7.18
C GLY A 495 3.20 -22.46 -7.19
N GLU A 496 2.66 -22.79 -6.02
CA GLU A 496 1.30 -23.32 -5.85
C GLU A 496 0.22 -22.42 -6.44
N MET A 497 0.34 -21.10 -6.27
CA MET A 497 -0.64 -20.15 -6.81
C MET A 497 -0.73 -20.19 -8.34
N LEU A 498 0.40 -20.43 -9.02
CA LEU A 498 0.41 -20.59 -10.48
C LEU A 498 -0.28 -21.89 -10.90
N GLU A 499 -0.03 -22.98 -10.19
CA GLU A 499 -0.67 -24.27 -10.52
C GLU A 499 -2.18 -24.22 -10.24
N ASP A 500 -2.60 -23.60 -9.14
CA ASP A 500 -4.02 -23.36 -8.84
C ASP A 500 -4.72 -22.52 -9.93
N TRP A 501 -4.03 -21.46 -10.41
CA TRP A 501 -4.54 -20.61 -11.50
C TRP A 501 -4.72 -21.40 -12.79
N LYS A 502 -3.76 -22.23 -13.16
CA LYS A 502 -3.85 -23.12 -14.32
C LYS A 502 -4.99 -24.13 -14.18
N MET A 503 -5.14 -24.75 -13.00
CA MET A 503 -6.25 -25.65 -12.71
C MET A 503 -7.61 -24.96 -12.82
N PHE A 504 -7.72 -23.76 -12.29
CA PHE A 504 -8.94 -22.96 -12.40
C PHE A 504 -9.29 -22.65 -13.85
N LEU A 505 -8.35 -22.20 -14.67
CA LEU A 505 -8.57 -21.91 -16.10
C LEU A 505 -8.97 -23.18 -16.89
N ASN A 506 -8.51 -24.34 -16.48
CA ASN A 506 -8.85 -25.63 -17.08
C ASN A 506 -10.17 -26.23 -16.53
N GLY A 507 -10.91 -25.51 -15.68
CA GLY A 507 -12.16 -25.96 -15.09
C GLY A 507 -12.02 -27.04 -14.00
N ALA A 508 -10.81 -27.29 -13.51
CA ALA A 508 -10.52 -28.29 -12.46
C ALA A 508 -10.67 -27.72 -11.02
N LEU A 509 -10.76 -26.41 -10.87
CA LEU A 509 -11.07 -25.70 -9.63
C LEU A 509 -12.46 -25.05 -9.81
N VAL A 510 -13.49 -25.65 -9.22
CA VAL A 510 -14.85 -25.06 -9.19
C VAL A 510 -14.98 -24.25 -7.92
N PRO A 511 -15.55 -23.03 -7.94
CA PRO A 511 -15.91 -22.30 -6.71
C PRO A 511 -16.94 -23.13 -5.91
N GLU A 512 -16.68 -23.36 -4.61
CA GLU A 512 -17.68 -23.86 -3.68
C GLU A 512 -18.79 -22.84 -3.42
#